data_154a8c5109e5440e66ae67600fdd7beb
#
_entry.id   154a8c5109e5440e66ae67600fdd7beb
#
_cell.length_a   1.000
_cell.length_b   1.000
_cell.length_c   1.000
_cell.angle_alpha   90.00
_cell.angle_beta   90.00
_cell.angle_gamma   90.00
#
_symmetry.space_group_name_H-M   'P 1'
#
loop_
_entity.id
_entity.type
_entity.pdbx_description
1 polymer ?
#
loop_
_entity_poly.entity_id
_entity_poly.type
_entity_poly.pdbx_seq_one_letter_code
_entity_poly.pdbx_strand_id
1 'polypeptide(L)' 'METRYTVRQAVEMTGVKSYVLRYWEEELELQIHRNELGHRYYTGYDISTFFEY' A
#
# COMPACT_ATOMS: atom_id res chain seq x y z
N MET A 1 -16.00 5.54 -6.57
CA MET A 1 -14.64 5.73 -7.09
C MET A 1 -13.61 5.17 -6.11
N GLU A 2 -12.62 4.51 -6.65
CA GLU A 2 -11.58 3.92 -5.82
C GLU A 2 -10.59 5.01 -5.39
N THR A 3 -10.32 5.08 -4.10
CA THR A 3 -9.34 6.01 -3.57
C THR A 3 -7.95 5.40 -3.68
N ARG A 4 -7.00 6.16 -4.17
CA ARG A 4 -5.62 5.71 -4.32
C ARG A 4 -4.74 6.44 -3.32
N TYR A 5 -3.83 5.70 -2.73
CA TYR A 5 -2.88 6.24 -1.74
C TYR A 5 -1.47 6.01 -2.22
N THR A 6 -0.64 7.03 -2.14
CA THR A 6 0.78 6.87 -2.47
C THR A 6 1.45 6.05 -1.38
N VAL A 7 2.66 5.54 -1.67
CA VAL A 7 3.44 4.83 -0.66
C VAL A 7 3.67 5.72 0.55
N ARG A 8 3.95 7.00 0.32
CA ARG A 8 4.17 7.96 1.40
C ARG A 8 2.92 8.11 2.27
N GLN A 9 1.75 8.22 1.63
CA GLN A 9 0.50 8.32 2.38
C GLN A 9 0.25 7.05 3.19
N ALA A 10 0.52 5.89 2.61
CA ALA A 10 0.35 4.63 3.31
C ALA A 10 1.27 4.54 4.53
N VAL A 11 2.51 5.00 4.39
CA VAL A 11 3.46 5.05 5.52
C VAL A 11 2.90 5.92 6.63
N GLU A 12 2.37 7.09 6.29
CA GLU A 12 1.81 8.00 7.28
C GLU A 12 0.56 7.44 7.95
N MET A 13 -0.28 6.75 7.16
CA MET A 13 -1.53 6.20 7.68
C MET A 13 -1.31 4.99 8.58
N THR A 14 -0.38 4.12 8.20
CA THR A 14 -0.11 2.89 8.96
C THR A 14 0.91 3.06 10.06
N GLY A 15 1.75 4.08 9.94
CA GLY A 15 2.79 4.34 10.93
C GLY A 15 3.99 3.42 10.83
N VAL A 16 4.11 2.66 9.74
CA VAL A 16 5.26 1.76 9.54
C VAL A 16 6.12 2.28 8.40
N LYS A 17 7.34 1.78 8.32
CA LYS A 17 8.28 2.18 7.29
C LYS A 17 7.90 1.58 5.94
N SER A 18 8.36 2.21 4.86
CA SER A 18 8.05 1.74 3.51
C SER A 18 8.53 0.32 3.24
N TYR A 19 9.69 -0.05 3.79
CA TYR A 19 10.21 -1.41 3.59
C TYR A 19 9.34 -2.44 4.31
N VAL A 20 8.67 -2.06 5.39
CA VAL A 20 7.74 -2.95 6.08
C VAL A 20 6.51 -3.18 5.21
N LEU A 21 6.02 -2.13 4.57
CA LEU A 21 4.88 -2.27 3.65
C LEU A 21 5.21 -3.20 2.49
N ARG A 22 6.42 -3.09 1.96
CA ARG A 22 6.87 -3.98 0.88
C ARG A 22 6.93 -5.43 1.35
N TYR A 23 7.40 -5.65 2.56
CA TYR A 23 7.44 -6.98 3.15
C TYR A 23 6.02 -7.55 3.27
N TRP A 24 5.08 -6.74 3.74
CA TRP A 24 3.69 -7.16 3.88
C TRP A 24 3.04 -7.46 2.54
N GLU A 25 3.39 -6.72 1.51
CA GLU A 25 2.88 -7.00 0.18
C GLU A 25 3.22 -8.44 -0.24
N GLU A 26 4.42 -8.86 0.04
CA GLU A 26 4.86 -10.22 -0.28
C GLU A 26 4.17 -11.25 0.61
N GLU A 27 4.09 -10.97 1.91
CA GLU A 27 3.46 -11.88 2.86
C GLU A 27 1.98 -12.09 2.58
N LEU A 28 1.29 -11.03 2.19
CA LEU A 28 -0.15 -11.06 1.94
C LEU A 28 -0.47 -11.34 0.48
N GLU A 29 0.55 -11.52 -0.35
CA GLU A 29 0.41 -11.78 -1.78
C GLU A 29 -0.44 -10.71 -2.49
N LEU A 30 -0.27 -9.47 -2.08
CA LEU A 30 -1.01 -8.35 -2.67
C LEU A 30 -0.41 -8.00 -4.03
N GLN A 31 -1.29 -7.63 -4.96
CA GLN A 31 -0.84 -7.15 -6.26
C GLN A 31 -0.36 -5.71 -6.12
N ILE A 32 0.79 -5.43 -6.72
CA ILE A 32 1.34 -4.08 -6.70
C ILE A 32 0.73 -3.30 -7.86
N HIS A 33 0.09 -2.18 -7.54
CA HIS A 33 -0.49 -1.28 -8.52
C HIS A 33 0.51 -0.19 -8.89
N ARG A 34 0.49 0.21 -10.14
CA ARG A 34 1.31 1.33 -10.62
C ARG A 34 0.42 2.26 -11.42
N ASN A 35 0.62 3.57 -11.24
CA ASN A 35 -0.13 4.56 -12.00
C ASN A 35 0.52 4.77 -13.37
N GLU A 36 0.00 5.73 -14.12
CA GLU A 36 0.49 6.03 -15.47
C GLU A 36 1.96 6.46 -15.49
N LEU A 37 2.42 7.02 -14.39
CA LEU A 37 3.81 7.47 -14.27
C LEU A 37 4.73 6.37 -13.77
N GLY A 38 4.18 5.19 -13.51
CA GLY A 38 4.97 4.06 -13.01
C GLY A 38 5.21 4.08 -11.50
N HIS A 39 4.56 4.98 -10.79
CA HIS A 39 4.68 5.06 -9.34
C HIS A 39 3.74 4.08 -8.66
N ARG A 40 4.20 3.45 -7.59
CA ARG A 40 3.40 2.50 -6.83
C ARG A 40 2.34 3.22 -6.03
N TYR A 41 1.18 2.58 -5.89
CA TYR A 41 0.13 3.12 -5.04
C TYR A 41 -0.65 1.97 -4.41
N TYR A 42 -1.41 2.31 -3.38
CA TYR A 42 -2.26 1.35 -2.68
C TYR A 42 -3.71 1.80 -2.78
N THR A 43 -4.62 0.83 -2.72
CA THR A 43 -6.05 1.13 -2.69
C THR A 43 -6.53 1.11 -1.24
N GLY A 44 -7.78 1.54 -1.04
CA GLY A 44 -8.38 1.47 0.29
C GLY A 44 -8.42 0.04 0.82
N TYR A 45 -8.63 -0.92 -0.06
CA TYR A 45 -8.63 -2.34 0.31
C TYR A 45 -7.25 -2.75 0.85
N ASP A 46 -6.20 -2.34 0.16
CA ASP A 46 -4.84 -2.67 0.59
C ASP A 46 -4.54 -2.07 1.96
N ILE A 47 -4.92 -0.82 2.18
CA ILE A 47 -4.70 -0.16 3.47
C ILE A 47 -5.45 -0.90 4.58
N SER A 48 -6.71 -1.27 4.33
CA SER A 48 -7.49 -2.04 5.30
C SER A 48 -6.80 -3.35 5.63
N THR A 49 -6.27 -4.03 4.62
CA THR A 49 -5.58 -5.29 4.81
C THR A 49 -4.35 -5.12 5.70
N PHE A 50 -3.60 -4.04 5.49
CA PHE A 50 -2.45 -3.74 6.34
C PHE A 50 -2.85 -3.55 7.80
N PHE A 51 -3.97 -2.87 8.05
CA PHE A 51 -4.44 -2.65 9.42
C PHE A 51 -4.89 -3.93 10.10
N GLU A 52 -5.38 -4.89 9.32
CA GLU A 52 -5.83 -6.17 9.86
C GLU A 52 -4.68 -7.16 10.05
N TYR A 53 -3.58 -6.94 9.38
CA TYR A 53 -2.43 -7.84 9.47
C TYR A 53 -1.66 -7.62 10.75
#